data_63c5b2bcd28f89041a9285d1a48d128c
#
_entry.id   63c5b2bcd28f89041a9285d1a48d128c
#
_cell.length_a   1.000
_cell.length_b   1.000
_cell.length_c   1.000
_cell.angle_alpha   90.00
_cell.angle_beta   90.00
_cell.angle_gamma   90.00
#
_symmetry.space_group_name_H-M   'P 1'
#
loop_
_entity.id
_entity.type
_entity.pdbx_description
1 polymer ?
#
loop_
_entity_poly.entity_id
_entity_poly.type
_entity_poly.pdbx_seq_one_letter_code
_entity_poly.pdbx_strand_id
1 'polypeptide(L)'
;MLTIEQPRPTLPSPGREEAGPAAGPVDIAVVVDHVTKRFEHRSLLRRKPAKVSTAVDDVSFRVGRNEIFGILGANGSGKSTLIRMMSTLLIPDAGRIAVFGYDVREDEAMVKRLINRVSVEASFFKKLSPQENLRYALRLYGHAGPNVGDEIKEALTRLGIEEEKIGQPLEQLSRGMQQKVAIARAFLTSPVLLLLDEPTTGLDPRSKIEVQAFVRRLRDEHDATILLCTHDMNEAEGLCERMAILDRGRLVALDTVAGLKARVAAELGRDDPTLEEVFIHLTGRPLDEADEESADDD
;
A
#
# COMPACT_ATOMS: atom_id res chain seq x y z
N MET A 1 -18.67 -13.35 12.76
CA MET A 1 -17.71 -12.50 13.49
C MET A 1 -16.41 -13.26 13.49
N LEU A 2 -15.44 -12.90 12.60
CA LEU A 2 -14.12 -13.53 12.58
C LEU A 2 -13.38 -13.07 13.83
N THR A 3 -13.48 -13.83 14.92
CA THR A 3 -12.58 -13.66 16.04
C THR A 3 -11.31 -14.44 15.70
N ILE A 4 -10.42 -13.81 14.91
CA ILE A 4 -9.05 -14.31 14.78
C ILE A 4 -8.37 -13.91 16.09
N GLU A 5 -8.52 -14.76 17.13
CA GLU A 5 -7.76 -14.65 18.37
C GLU A 5 -6.31 -15.04 18.11
N GLN A 6 -5.59 -14.19 17.39
CA GLN A 6 -4.14 -14.23 17.44
C GLN A 6 -3.67 -13.22 18.49
N PRO A 7 -2.65 -13.57 19.29
CA PRO A 7 -1.96 -12.57 20.07
C PRO A 7 -1.34 -11.58 19.06
N ARG A 8 -1.98 -10.43 18.90
CA ARG A 8 -1.38 -9.32 18.16
C ARG A 8 0.01 -9.08 18.76
N PRO A 9 1.05 -8.86 17.94
CA PRO A 9 2.34 -8.49 18.48
C PRO A 9 2.12 -7.31 19.43
N THR A 10 2.59 -7.43 20.67
CA THR A 10 2.50 -6.37 21.68
C THR A 10 3.23 -5.16 21.09
N LEU A 11 2.47 -4.15 20.68
CA LEU A 11 3.04 -2.91 20.21
C LEU A 11 3.79 -2.26 21.37
N PRO A 12 5.00 -1.72 21.16
CA PRO A 12 5.68 -0.95 22.19
C PRO A 12 4.79 0.21 22.60
N SER A 13 4.83 0.54 23.90
CA SER A 13 4.27 1.81 24.37
C SER A 13 4.92 2.92 23.54
N PRO A 14 4.15 3.90 23.06
CA PRO A 14 4.68 4.99 22.22
C PRO A 14 5.85 5.64 22.96
N GLY A 15 7.06 5.55 22.35
CA GLY A 15 8.22 6.28 22.85
C GLY A 15 7.88 7.76 22.89
N ARG A 16 8.21 8.45 23.98
CA ARG A 16 8.06 9.89 24.11
C ARG A 16 9.01 10.57 23.11
N GLU A 17 8.58 10.72 21.86
CA GLU A 17 9.15 11.73 20.98
C GLU A 17 8.35 13.01 21.17
N GLU A 18 9.05 14.12 21.43
CA GLU A 18 8.50 15.44 21.71
C GLU A 18 7.60 15.89 20.54
N ALA A 19 6.31 15.86 20.77
CA ALA A 19 5.32 16.43 19.86
C ALA A 19 5.38 17.95 19.99
N GLY A 20 5.56 18.64 18.88
CA GLY A 20 5.29 20.09 18.81
C GLY A 20 3.82 20.38 19.18
N PRO A 21 3.47 21.62 19.60
CA PRO A 21 2.21 21.91 20.24
C PRO A 21 1.04 21.85 19.25
N ALA A 22 -0.06 21.20 19.68
CA ALA A 22 -1.42 21.22 19.17
C ALA A 22 -1.83 20.07 18.23
N ALA A 23 -1.90 18.86 18.77
CA ALA A 23 -2.97 17.88 18.57
C ALA A 23 -2.72 16.80 19.63
N GLY A 24 -3.75 16.20 20.24
CA GLY A 24 -3.58 15.07 21.16
C GLY A 24 -2.75 13.96 20.50
N PRO A 25 -2.21 13.00 21.25
CA PRO A 25 -1.30 12.01 20.69
C PRO A 25 -2.00 11.25 19.57
N VAL A 26 -1.80 11.66 18.34
CA VAL A 26 -2.15 10.86 17.16
C VAL A 26 -1.25 9.65 17.24
N ASP A 27 -1.83 8.51 17.49
CA ASP A 27 -1.12 7.25 17.56
C ASP A 27 -0.58 6.96 16.15
N ILE A 28 0.72 7.22 15.92
CA ILE A 28 1.34 7.20 14.59
C ILE A 28 1.75 5.78 14.23
N ALA A 29 1.32 5.31 13.07
CA ALA A 29 1.68 4.02 12.52
C ALA A 29 2.96 4.07 11.67
N VAL A 30 3.08 5.10 10.81
CA VAL A 30 4.26 5.25 9.93
C VAL A 30 4.78 6.67 9.99
N VAL A 31 6.09 6.81 10.11
CA VAL A 31 6.83 8.07 9.95
C VAL A 31 7.77 7.91 8.77
N VAL A 32 7.65 8.78 7.79
CA VAL A 32 8.61 8.98 6.70
C VAL A 32 9.20 10.35 6.88
N ASP A 33 10.53 10.45 7.04
CA ASP A 33 11.21 11.68 7.42
C ASP A 33 12.42 11.93 6.51
N HIS A 34 12.33 12.95 5.65
CA HIS A 34 13.35 13.39 4.69
C HIS A 34 13.96 12.25 3.85
N VAL A 35 13.09 11.34 3.38
CA VAL A 35 13.52 10.11 2.71
C VAL A 35 13.91 10.38 1.26
N THR A 36 15.10 9.89 0.89
CA THR A 36 15.60 9.94 -0.49
C THR A 36 16.06 8.55 -0.94
N LYS A 37 15.75 8.21 -2.21
CA LYS A 37 16.22 6.99 -2.87
C LYS A 37 16.65 7.28 -4.30
N ARG A 38 17.89 6.85 -4.63
CA ARG A 38 18.51 6.99 -5.95
C ARG A 38 18.88 5.61 -6.48
N PHE A 39 18.78 5.44 -7.79
CA PHE A 39 19.23 4.25 -8.49
C PHE A 39 20.32 4.62 -9.49
N GLU A 40 21.41 3.84 -9.50
CA GLU A 40 22.48 3.96 -10.47
C GLU A 40 22.28 2.94 -11.59
N HIS A 41 22.01 3.40 -12.78
CA HIS A 41 21.96 2.57 -13.98
C HIS A 41 23.36 2.51 -14.62
N ARG A 42 24.09 1.43 -14.38
CA ARG A 42 25.39 1.21 -15.00
C ARG A 42 25.18 0.61 -16.39
N SER A 43 25.54 1.37 -17.43
CA SER A 43 25.58 0.83 -18.81
C SER A 43 26.59 -0.34 -18.88
N LEU A 44 26.18 -1.46 -19.46
CA LEU A 44 27.07 -2.59 -19.77
C LEU A 44 28.23 -2.20 -20.73
N LEU A 45 28.04 -1.14 -21.49
CA LEU A 45 29.07 -0.53 -22.33
C LEU A 45 29.90 0.45 -21.49
N ARG A 46 31.07 0.05 -21.07
CA ARG A 46 32.04 0.78 -20.18
C ARG A 46 32.39 2.23 -20.57
N ARG A 47 31.71 2.86 -21.53
CA ARG A 47 32.02 4.20 -22.06
C ARG A 47 31.02 5.30 -21.70
N LYS A 48 29.88 4.99 -21.07
CA LYS A 48 28.94 6.03 -20.65
C LYS A 48 28.96 6.18 -19.12
N PRO A 49 28.92 7.41 -18.58
CA PRO A 49 28.74 7.63 -17.14
C PRO A 49 27.45 6.97 -16.68
N ALA A 50 27.44 6.46 -15.44
CA ALA A 50 26.23 5.90 -14.86
C ALA A 50 25.11 6.97 -14.84
N LYS A 51 23.93 6.65 -15.37
CA LYS A 51 22.75 7.54 -15.25
C LYS A 51 22.22 7.31 -13.82
N VAL A 52 22.14 8.37 -13.03
CA VAL A 52 21.51 8.33 -11.70
C VAL A 52 20.09 8.83 -11.83
N SER A 53 19.11 8.01 -11.46
CA SER A 53 17.71 8.41 -11.36
C SER A 53 17.32 8.53 -9.88
N THR A 54 16.66 9.62 -9.50
CA THR A 54 16.14 9.83 -8.16
C THR A 54 14.66 9.41 -8.15
N ALA A 55 14.37 8.26 -7.53
CA ALA A 55 13.03 7.73 -7.47
C ALA A 55 12.18 8.32 -6.32
N VAL A 56 12.85 8.75 -5.23
CA VAL A 56 12.23 9.46 -4.10
C VAL A 56 13.20 10.56 -3.67
N ASP A 57 12.72 11.78 -3.54
CA ASP A 57 13.51 12.97 -3.30
C ASP A 57 12.92 13.79 -2.15
N ASP A 58 13.53 13.67 -0.97
CA ASP A 58 13.21 14.44 0.25
C ASP A 58 11.73 14.36 0.67
N VAL A 59 11.16 13.14 0.70
CA VAL A 59 9.76 12.92 1.03
C VAL A 59 9.57 12.78 2.53
N SER A 60 8.60 13.53 3.10
CA SER A 60 8.23 13.47 4.51
C SER A 60 6.71 13.44 4.69
N PHE A 61 6.20 12.45 5.44
CA PHE A 61 4.80 12.38 5.86
C PHE A 61 4.61 11.45 7.06
N ARG A 62 3.42 11.49 7.65
CA ARG A 62 3.02 10.61 8.76
C ARG A 62 1.66 9.97 8.47
N VAL A 63 1.55 8.70 8.85
CA VAL A 63 0.30 7.91 8.76
C VAL A 63 -0.18 7.61 10.17
N GLY A 64 -1.44 7.90 10.47
CA GLY A 64 -2.09 7.57 11.74
C GLY A 64 -2.38 6.07 11.82
N ARG A 65 -2.68 5.59 13.03
CA ARG A 65 -3.23 4.25 13.18
C ARG A 65 -4.68 4.22 12.74
N ASN A 66 -5.09 3.05 12.26
CA ASN A 66 -6.48 2.79 11.88
C ASN A 66 -7.03 3.77 10.83
N GLU A 67 -6.16 4.31 9.94
CA GLU A 67 -6.59 5.07 8.77
C GLU A 67 -6.27 4.33 7.47
N ILE A 68 -7.02 4.63 6.41
CA ILE A 68 -6.65 4.30 5.03
C ILE A 68 -5.96 5.53 4.45
N PHE A 69 -4.64 5.46 4.37
CA PHE A 69 -3.81 6.54 3.83
C PHE A 69 -3.43 6.25 2.38
N GLY A 70 -3.71 7.19 1.48
CA GLY A 70 -3.41 7.10 0.06
C GLY A 70 -2.05 7.67 -0.32
N ILE A 71 -1.36 7.03 -1.26
CA ILE A 71 -0.26 7.63 -2.03
C ILE A 71 -0.69 7.62 -3.49
N LEU A 72 -1.10 8.78 -3.99
CA LEU A 72 -1.58 8.99 -5.36
C LEU A 72 -0.45 9.53 -6.23
N GLY A 73 -0.34 9.04 -7.45
CA GLY A 73 0.64 9.52 -8.42
C GLY A 73 0.72 8.64 -9.66
N ALA A 74 1.30 9.15 -10.73
CA ALA A 74 1.51 8.42 -11.97
C ALA A 74 2.49 7.24 -11.80
N ASN A 75 2.59 6.39 -12.81
CA ASN A 75 3.63 5.37 -12.87
C ASN A 75 5.01 6.05 -12.85
N GLY A 76 5.97 5.45 -12.17
CA GLY A 76 7.30 6.07 -12.00
C GLY A 76 7.37 7.23 -10.99
N SER A 77 6.27 7.67 -10.37
CA SER A 77 6.30 8.77 -9.38
C SER A 77 6.99 8.44 -8.04
N GLY A 78 7.40 7.19 -7.82
CA GLY A 78 8.09 6.76 -6.60
C GLY A 78 7.25 5.96 -5.60
N LYS A 79 5.95 5.76 -5.81
CA LYS A 79 5.01 5.04 -4.91
C LYS A 79 5.53 3.65 -4.50
N SER A 80 5.78 2.79 -5.49
CA SER A 80 6.26 1.42 -5.22
C SER A 80 7.65 1.40 -4.59
N THR A 81 8.49 2.42 -4.83
CA THR A 81 9.78 2.59 -4.16
C THR A 81 9.59 2.88 -2.68
N LEU A 82 8.66 3.76 -2.31
CA LEU A 82 8.29 4.03 -0.91
C LEU A 82 7.75 2.77 -0.22
N ILE A 83 6.82 2.05 -0.85
CA ILE A 83 6.30 0.77 -0.34
C ILE A 83 7.44 -0.23 -0.10
N ARG A 84 8.38 -0.36 -1.04
CA ARG A 84 9.53 -1.28 -0.88
C ARG A 84 10.43 -0.87 0.27
N MET A 85 10.65 0.43 0.50
CA MET A 85 11.44 0.90 1.64
C MET A 85 10.71 0.66 2.96
N MET A 86 9.42 0.97 3.07
CA MET A 86 8.61 0.68 4.25
C MET A 86 8.50 -0.81 4.56
N SER A 87 8.51 -1.66 3.52
CA SER A 87 8.50 -3.12 3.66
C SER A 87 9.88 -3.75 3.84
N THR A 88 10.92 -2.97 4.11
CA THR A 88 12.31 -3.40 4.33
C THR A 88 12.97 -4.10 3.12
N LEU A 89 12.35 -4.05 1.94
CA LEU A 89 12.89 -4.64 0.71
C LEU A 89 13.91 -3.74 0.01
N LEU A 90 13.96 -2.49 0.41
CA LEU A 90 14.85 -1.48 -0.13
C LEU A 90 15.30 -0.55 1.00
N ILE A 91 16.59 -0.20 1.03
CA ILE A 91 17.15 0.71 2.03
C ILE A 91 17.12 2.14 1.48
N PRO A 92 16.58 3.13 2.23
CA PRO A 92 16.69 4.54 1.84
C PRO A 92 18.16 4.99 1.82
N ASP A 93 18.54 5.89 0.90
CA ASP A 93 19.89 6.44 0.84
C ASP A 93 20.09 7.59 1.84
N ALA A 94 19.00 8.34 2.12
CA ALA A 94 18.95 9.36 3.16
C ALA A 94 17.59 9.37 3.85
N GLY A 95 17.51 10.04 5.01
CA GLY A 95 16.30 10.12 5.81
C GLY A 95 16.02 8.87 6.61
N ARG A 96 14.84 8.82 7.22
CA ARG A 96 14.42 7.75 8.14
C ARG A 96 12.98 7.30 7.85
N ILE A 97 12.73 6.00 7.97
CA ILE A 97 11.39 5.43 7.98
C ILE A 97 11.22 4.62 9.26
N ALA A 98 10.14 4.87 9.99
CA ALA A 98 9.76 4.08 11.15
C ALA A 98 8.32 3.57 11.02
N VAL A 99 8.11 2.31 11.41
CA VAL A 99 6.81 1.62 11.42
C VAL A 99 6.49 1.23 12.85
N PHE A 100 5.43 1.81 13.42
CA PHE A 100 5.07 1.67 14.84
C PHE A 100 6.27 1.94 15.79
N GLY A 101 7.10 2.93 15.45
CA GLY A 101 8.30 3.29 16.23
C GLY A 101 9.54 2.48 15.90
N TYR A 102 9.46 1.38 15.17
CA TYR A 102 10.60 0.57 14.74
C TYR A 102 11.22 1.09 13.45
N ASP A 103 12.55 1.30 13.44
CA ASP A 103 13.28 1.73 12.26
C ASP A 103 13.39 0.60 11.23
N VAL A 104 13.12 0.89 9.94
CA VAL A 104 13.14 -0.12 8.88
C VAL A 104 14.54 -0.69 8.61
N ARG A 105 15.61 -0.01 9.02
CA ARG A 105 16.99 -0.47 8.86
C ARG A 105 17.49 -1.25 10.09
N GLU A 106 17.18 -0.73 11.29
CA GLU A 106 17.72 -1.25 12.54
C GLU A 106 16.85 -2.39 13.09
N ASP A 107 15.53 -2.30 12.92
CA ASP A 107 14.55 -3.22 13.49
C ASP A 107 13.83 -4.06 12.41
N GLU A 108 14.51 -4.39 11.31
CA GLU A 108 13.93 -5.07 10.14
C GLU A 108 13.04 -6.28 10.52
N ALA A 109 13.51 -7.11 11.46
CA ALA A 109 12.77 -8.31 11.88
C ALA A 109 11.45 -7.97 12.60
N MET A 110 11.40 -6.86 13.36
CA MET A 110 10.17 -6.40 14.01
C MET A 110 9.22 -5.78 12.99
N VAL A 111 9.73 -4.94 12.10
CA VAL A 111 8.92 -4.34 11.03
C VAL A 111 8.24 -5.43 10.19
N LYS A 112 8.99 -6.46 9.76
CA LYS A 112 8.43 -7.59 8.99
C LYS A 112 7.33 -8.37 9.70
N ARG A 113 7.28 -8.37 11.03
CA ARG A 113 6.20 -9.00 11.81
C ARG A 113 4.93 -8.15 11.87
N LEU A 114 5.07 -6.83 11.74
CA LEU A 114 3.96 -5.87 11.87
C LEU A 114 3.27 -5.60 10.55
N ILE A 115 3.97 -5.83 9.43
CA ILE A 115 3.48 -5.48 8.10
C ILE A 115 3.14 -6.70 7.26
N ASN A 116 2.24 -6.49 6.31
CA ASN A 116 2.15 -7.34 5.12
C ASN A 116 1.99 -6.48 3.87
N ARG A 117 2.41 -7.02 2.72
CA ARG A 117 2.35 -6.32 1.44
C ARG A 117 1.62 -7.14 0.39
N VAL A 118 0.74 -6.46 -0.35
CA VAL A 118 0.15 -6.94 -1.58
C VAL A 118 0.74 -6.13 -2.73
N SER A 119 1.34 -6.79 -3.71
CA SER A 119 1.84 -6.17 -4.94
C SER A 119 0.98 -6.56 -6.14
N VAL A 120 1.11 -5.82 -7.23
CA VAL A 120 0.43 -6.08 -8.51
C VAL A 120 0.65 -7.52 -9.00
N GLU A 121 1.86 -8.05 -8.78
CA GLU A 121 2.20 -9.44 -9.09
C GLU A 121 2.36 -10.25 -7.82
N ALA A 122 1.31 -10.96 -7.44
CA ALA A 122 1.38 -11.88 -6.33
C ALA A 122 2.08 -13.18 -6.74
N SER A 123 3.20 -13.48 -6.07
CA SER A 123 3.89 -14.75 -6.26
C SER A 123 3.17 -15.87 -5.55
N PHE A 124 2.70 -16.85 -6.33
CA PHE A 124 2.01 -18.04 -5.86
C PHE A 124 2.56 -19.31 -6.50
N PHE A 125 2.33 -20.42 -5.84
CA PHE A 125 2.48 -21.75 -6.46
C PHE A 125 1.27 -21.99 -7.38
N LYS A 126 1.44 -21.71 -8.66
CA LYS A 126 0.34 -21.68 -9.66
C LYS A 126 -0.44 -23.00 -9.77
N LYS A 127 0.21 -24.13 -9.53
CA LYS A 127 -0.40 -25.47 -9.56
C LYS A 127 -1.16 -25.84 -8.29
N LEU A 128 -0.96 -25.11 -7.18
CA LEU A 128 -1.71 -25.28 -5.96
C LEU A 128 -2.97 -24.43 -5.99
N SER A 129 -3.99 -24.90 -5.29
CA SER A 129 -5.25 -24.16 -5.09
C SER A 129 -5.05 -22.92 -4.21
N PRO A 130 -6.01 -21.95 -4.20
CA PRO A 130 -6.06 -20.88 -3.21
C PRO A 130 -5.91 -21.38 -1.78
N GLN A 131 -6.67 -22.41 -1.41
CA GLN A 131 -6.64 -22.95 -0.06
C GLN A 131 -5.26 -23.51 0.33
N GLU A 132 -4.60 -24.23 -0.58
CA GLU A 132 -3.26 -24.78 -0.33
C GLU A 132 -2.20 -23.69 -0.24
N ASN A 133 -2.24 -22.69 -1.14
CA ASN A 133 -1.34 -21.54 -1.10
C ASN A 133 -1.46 -20.77 0.20
N LEU A 134 -2.70 -20.47 0.64
CA LEU A 134 -2.95 -19.74 1.88
C LEU A 134 -2.57 -20.55 3.12
N ARG A 135 -2.88 -21.84 3.15
CA ARG A 135 -2.47 -22.73 4.24
C ARG A 135 -0.95 -22.83 4.35
N TYR A 136 -0.25 -22.88 3.22
CA TYR A 136 1.22 -22.85 3.22
C TYR A 136 1.75 -21.54 3.79
N ALA A 137 1.23 -20.41 3.33
CA ALA A 137 1.63 -19.09 3.83
C ALA A 137 1.39 -18.97 5.34
N LEU A 138 0.20 -19.32 5.83
CA LEU A 138 -0.14 -19.24 7.25
C LEU A 138 0.80 -20.08 8.13
N ARG A 139 1.19 -21.27 7.66
CA ARG A 139 2.18 -22.09 8.37
C ARG A 139 3.54 -21.42 8.50
N LEU A 140 4.00 -20.69 7.47
CA LEU A 140 5.27 -19.95 7.54
C LEU A 140 5.22 -18.81 8.59
N TYR A 141 4.04 -18.26 8.84
CA TYR A 141 3.82 -17.25 9.89
C TYR A 141 3.51 -17.88 11.25
N GLY A 142 3.65 -19.21 11.41
CA GLY A 142 3.39 -19.91 12.67
C GLY A 142 1.90 -20.11 12.96
N HIS A 143 1.01 -19.78 12.03
CA HIS A 143 -0.42 -19.96 12.17
C HIS A 143 -0.82 -21.37 11.71
N ALA A 144 -1.00 -22.27 12.68
CA ALA A 144 -1.41 -23.64 12.44
C ALA A 144 -2.45 -24.04 13.50
N GLY A 145 -3.63 -24.46 13.05
CA GLY A 145 -4.71 -24.88 13.94
C GLY A 145 -5.78 -25.66 13.18
N PRO A 146 -6.72 -26.30 13.91
CA PRO A 146 -7.79 -27.09 13.28
C PRO A 146 -8.74 -26.22 12.43
N ASN A 147 -8.92 -24.95 12.76
CA ASN A 147 -9.89 -24.04 12.12
C ASN A 147 -9.31 -23.29 10.91
N VAL A 148 -8.00 -23.39 10.63
CA VAL A 148 -7.34 -22.65 9.53
C VAL A 148 -8.02 -22.86 8.17
N GLY A 149 -8.57 -24.06 7.93
CA GLY A 149 -9.30 -24.34 6.69
C GLY A 149 -10.56 -23.51 6.54
N ASP A 150 -11.31 -23.35 7.61
CA ASP A 150 -12.58 -22.60 7.63
C ASP A 150 -12.30 -21.08 7.56
N GLU A 151 -11.28 -20.59 8.25
CA GLU A 151 -10.82 -19.19 8.17
C GLU A 151 -10.42 -18.80 6.75
N ILE A 152 -9.66 -19.66 6.06
CA ILE A 152 -9.27 -19.46 4.66
C ILE A 152 -10.52 -19.42 3.77
N LYS A 153 -11.43 -20.38 3.93
CA LYS A 153 -12.65 -20.46 3.15
C LYS A 153 -13.51 -19.21 3.34
N GLU A 154 -13.69 -18.79 4.58
CA GLU A 154 -14.45 -17.58 4.90
C GLU A 154 -13.82 -16.32 4.29
N ALA A 155 -12.51 -16.13 4.42
CA ALA A 155 -11.81 -14.98 3.83
C ALA A 155 -11.94 -14.93 2.31
N LEU A 156 -11.80 -16.07 1.62
CA LEU A 156 -11.95 -16.16 0.17
C LEU A 156 -13.39 -15.89 -0.28
N THR A 157 -14.38 -16.44 0.42
CA THR A 157 -15.79 -16.22 0.12
C THR A 157 -16.21 -14.76 0.33
N ARG A 158 -15.70 -14.11 1.39
CA ARG A 158 -15.93 -12.66 1.63
C ARG A 158 -15.36 -11.77 0.54
N LEU A 159 -14.32 -12.23 -0.18
CA LEU A 159 -13.77 -11.59 -1.37
C LEU A 159 -14.49 -11.96 -2.66
N GLY A 160 -15.63 -12.67 -2.56
CA GLY A 160 -16.41 -13.06 -3.73
C GLY A 160 -15.78 -14.18 -4.56
N ILE A 161 -14.94 -15.04 -3.96
CA ILE A 161 -14.45 -16.25 -4.60
C ILE A 161 -15.44 -17.37 -4.32
N GLU A 162 -15.99 -17.95 -5.37
CA GLU A 162 -16.93 -19.07 -5.30
C GLU A 162 -16.28 -20.31 -4.67
N GLU A 163 -17.03 -21.05 -3.85
CA GLU A 163 -16.49 -22.22 -3.13
C GLU A 163 -15.84 -23.25 -4.07
N GLU A 164 -16.43 -23.45 -5.24
CA GLU A 164 -15.91 -24.37 -6.27
C GLU A 164 -14.53 -23.99 -6.79
N LYS A 165 -14.19 -22.70 -6.71
CA LYS A 165 -12.89 -22.16 -7.15
C LYS A 165 -11.79 -22.29 -6.09
N ILE A 166 -12.16 -22.43 -4.82
CA ILE A 166 -11.21 -22.50 -3.69
C ILE A 166 -10.26 -23.71 -3.80
N GLY A 167 -10.77 -24.83 -4.36
CA GLY A 167 -9.99 -26.05 -4.54
C GLY A 167 -9.34 -26.21 -5.93
N GLN A 168 -9.56 -25.29 -6.88
CA GLN A 168 -9.00 -25.37 -8.23
C GLN A 168 -7.57 -24.79 -8.26
N PRO A 169 -6.68 -25.28 -9.12
CA PRO A 169 -5.34 -24.71 -9.32
C PRO A 169 -5.41 -23.21 -9.61
N LEU A 170 -4.52 -22.42 -9.00
CA LEU A 170 -4.53 -20.96 -9.11
C LEU A 170 -4.35 -20.48 -10.55
N GLU A 171 -3.61 -21.22 -11.39
CA GLU A 171 -3.43 -20.90 -12.81
C GLU A 171 -4.73 -20.94 -13.64
N GLN A 172 -5.78 -21.59 -13.12
CA GLN A 172 -7.10 -21.66 -13.77
C GLN A 172 -8.02 -20.50 -13.33
N LEU A 173 -7.60 -19.69 -12.35
CA LEU A 173 -8.36 -18.55 -11.88
C LEU A 173 -8.03 -17.30 -12.70
N SER A 174 -9.01 -16.41 -12.85
CA SER A 174 -8.80 -15.10 -13.46
C SER A 174 -7.78 -14.28 -12.67
N ARG A 175 -7.13 -13.31 -13.33
CA ARG A 175 -6.19 -12.39 -12.68
C ARG A 175 -6.82 -11.70 -11.48
N GLY A 176 -8.09 -11.27 -11.61
CA GLY A 176 -8.84 -10.68 -10.51
C GLY A 176 -9.02 -11.61 -9.31
N MET A 177 -9.33 -12.89 -9.55
CA MET A 177 -9.42 -13.89 -8.48
C MET A 177 -8.05 -14.12 -7.82
N GLN A 178 -6.97 -14.20 -8.60
CA GLN A 178 -5.61 -14.35 -8.06
C GLN A 178 -5.23 -13.15 -7.16
N GLN A 179 -5.61 -11.93 -7.55
CA GLN A 179 -5.39 -10.73 -6.73
C GLN A 179 -6.19 -10.79 -5.42
N LYS A 180 -7.45 -11.23 -5.46
CA LYS A 180 -8.25 -11.45 -4.24
C LYS A 180 -7.60 -12.48 -3.31
N VAL A 181 -7.02 -13.56 -3.84
CA VAL A 181 -6.25 -14.54 -3.05
C VAL A 181 -5.01 -13.89 -2.41
N ALA A 182 -4.32 -12.97 -3.11
CA ALA A 182 -3.19 -12.25 -2.56
C ALA A 182 -3.59 -11.34 -1.38
N ILE A 183 -4.72 -10.66 -1.51
CA ILE A 183 -5.28 -9.84 -0.44
C ILE A 183 -5.71 -10.70 0.75
N ALA A 184 -6.39 -11.86 0.51
CA ALA A 184 -6.73 -12.81 1.55
C ALA A 184 -5.47 -13.31 2.30
N ARG A 185 -4.38 -13.62 1.58
CA ARG A 185 -3.10 -14.03 2.17
C ARG A 185 -2.56 -12.96 3.11
N ALA A 186 -2.53 -11.73 2.65
CA ALA A 186 -2.01 -10.61 3.42
C ALA A 186 -2.84 -10.35 4.67
N PHE A 187 -4.15 -10.51 4.60
CA PHE A 187 -5.07 -10.33 5.71
C PHE A 187 -4.98 -11.45 6.75
N LEU A 188 -5.02 -12.71 6.32
CA LEU A 188 -5.04 -13.88 7.21
C LEU A 188 -3.81 -14.00 8.13
N THR A 189 -2.74 -13.29 7.83
CA THR A 189 -1.56 -13.19 8.70
C THR A 189 -1.68 -12.10 9.75
N SER A 190 -2.84 -11.42 9.83
CA SER A 190 -3.20 -10.40 10.84
C SER A 190 -2.16 -9.27 11.00
N PRO A 191 -1.75 -8.60 9.91
CA PRO A 191 -0.81 -7.50 10.00
C PRO A 191 -1.43 -6.30 10.72
N VAL A 192 -0.59 -5.51 11.40
CA VAL A 192 -1.01 -4.23 11.99
C VAL A 192 -0.99 -3.12 10.93
N LEU A 193 -0.08 -3.24 9.94
CA LEU A 193 -0.01 -2.36 8.76
C LEU A 193 -0.09 -3.20 7.49
N LEU A 194 -1.05 -2.87 6.64
CA LEU A 194 -1.21 -3.46 5.31
C LEU A 194 -0.76 -2.48 4.24
N LEU A 195 0.22 -2.88 3.45
CA LEU A 195 0.76 -2.11 2.33
C LEU A 195 0.17 -2.65 1.02
N LEU A 196 -0.68 -1.87 0.37
CA LEU A 196 -1.34 -2.22 -0.88
C LEU A 196 -0.70 -1.43 -2.04
N ASP A 197 -0.05 -2.13 -2.94
CA ASP A 197 0.61 -1.55 -4.12
C ASP A 197 -0.23 -1.85 -5.35
N GLU A 198 -1.07 -0.89 -5.75
CA GLU A 198 -2.01 -0.98 -6.87
C GLU A 198 -2.93 -2.22 -6.83
N PRO A 199 -3.70 -2.42 -5.74
CA PRO A 199 -4.41 -3.68 -5.50
C PRO A 199 -5.54 -3.95 -6.49
N THR A 200 -6.04 -2.94 -7.21
CA THR A 200 -7.16 -3.09 -8.15
C THR A 200 -6.76 -2.93 -9.62
N THR A 201 -5.47 -2.72 -9.90
CA THR A 201 -4.97 -2.56 -11.28
C THR A 201 -5.21 -3.81 -12.12
N GLY A 202 -5.83 -3.62 -13.30
CA GLY A 202 -6.16 -4.70 -14.23
C GLY A 202 -7.34 -5.57 -13.80
N LEU A 203 -8.12 -5.17 -12.79
CA LEU A 203 -9.35 -5.84 -12.39
C LEU A 203 -10.55 -5.29 -13.15
N ASP A 204 -11.55 -6.16 -13.37
CA ASP A 204 -12.86 -5.74 -13.85
C ASP A 204 -13.60 -4.87 -12.81
N PRO A 205 -14.59 -4.05 -13.22
CA PRO A 205 -15.27 -3.11 -12.30
C PRO A 205 -15.90 -3.77 -11.08
N ARG A 206 -16.47 -4.98 -11.24
CA ARG A 206 -17.07 -5.71 -10.13
C ARG A 206 -16.03 -6.16 -9.13
N SER A 207 -14.93 -6.74 -9.60
CA SER A 207 -13.80 -7.15 -8.75
C SER A 207 -13.18 -5.97 -8.01
N LYS A 208 -13.06 -4.78 -8.64
CA LYS A 208 -12.61 -3.56 -7.98
C LYS A 208 -13.50 -3.22 -6.78
N ILE A 209 -14.82 -3.17 -6.97
CA ILE A 209 -15.80 -2.87 -5.91
C ILE A 209 -15.68 -3.88 -4.75
N GLU A 210 -15.57 -5.17 -5.05
CA GLU A 210 -15.46 -6.23 -4.04
C GLU A 210 -14.17 -6.09 -3.22
N VAL A 211 -13.04 -5.79 -3.86
CA VAL A 211 -11.75 -5.53 -3.20
C VAL A 211 -11.83 -4.27 -2.33
N GLN A 212 -12.37 -3.19 -2.85
CA GLN A 212 -12.51 -1.93 -2.08
C GLN A 212 -13.41 -2.11 -0.86
N ALA A 213 -14.54 -2.82 -1.00
CA ALA A 213 -15.43 -3.12 0.12
C ALA A 213 -14.72 -3.99 1.19
N PHE A 214 -13.86 -4.91 0.76
CA PHE A 214 -13.07 -5.73 1.68
C PHE A 214 -12.02 -4.89 2.41
N VAL A 215 -11.30 -4.01 1.71
CA VAL A 215 -10.30 -3.10 2.31
C VAL A 215 -10.94 -2.20 3.38
N ARG A 216 -12.13 -1.62 3.13
CA ARG A 216 -12.86 -0.85 4.13
C ARG A 216 -13.19 -1.69 5.37
N ARG A 217 -13.71 -2.92 5.17
CA ARG A 217 -14.01 -3.82 6.29
C ARG A 217 -12.80 -4.18 7.12
N LEU A 218 -11.62 -4.33 6.51
CA LEU A 218 -10.39 -4.58 7.24
C LEU A 218 -10.05 -3.44 8.22
N ARG A 219 -10.25 -2.19 7.80
CA ARG A 219 -10.08 -1.04 8.68
C ARG A 219 -11.14 -1.04 9.78
N ASP A 220 -12.43 -1.22 9.42
CA ASP A 220 -13.56 -1.04 10.33
C ASP A 220 -13.69 -2.16 11.36
N GLU A 221 -13.44 -3.40 10.97
CA GLU A 221 -13.63 -4.59 11.81
C GLU A 221 -12.37 -5.06 12.53
N HIS A 222 -11.18 -4.70 12.02
CA HIS A 222 -9.91 -5.25 12.50
C HIS A 222 -8.89 -4.19 12.90
N ASP A 223 -9.28 -2.90 13.01
CA ASP A 223 -8.38 -1.80 13.35
C ASP A 223 -7.08 -1.80 12.54
N ALA A 224 -7.13 -2.26 11.28
CA ALA A 224 -5.96 -2.31 10.43
C ALA A 224 -5.59 -0.91 9.92
N THR A 225 -4.32 -0.55 10.02
CA THR A 225 -3.79 0.60 9.29
C THR A 225 -3.49 0.17 7.86
N ILE A 226 -3.93 0.95 6.88
CA ILE A 226 -3.77 0.59 5.47
C ILE A 226 -3.09 1.73 4.73
N LEU A 227 -2.00 1.43 4.04
CA LEU A 227 -1.35 2.35 3.12
C LEU A 227 -1.59 1.85 1.70
N LEU A 228 -2.28 2.66 0.91
CA LEU A 228 -2.73 2.35 -0.43
C LEU A 228 -1.96 3.19 -1.45
N CYS A 229 -1.14 2.56 -2.28
CA CYS A 229 -0.58 3.21 -3.47
C CYS A 229 -1.47 2.92 -4.67
N THR A 230 -1.89 3.97 -5.35
CA THR A 230 -2.74 3.85 -6.54
C THR A 230 -2.51 5.02 -7.51
N HIS A 231 -2.82 4.79 -8.78
CA HIS A 231 -3.00 5.81 -9.79
C HIS A 231 -4.50 5.98 -10.15
N ASP A 232 -5.39 5.14 -9.61
CA ASP A 232 -6.84 5.23 -9.83
C ASP A 232 -7.46 6.27 -8.88
N MET A 233 -7.89 7.40 -9.45
CA MET A 233 -8.48 8.53 -8.71
C MET A 233 -9.75 8.12 -7.96
N ASN A 234 -10.60 7.29 -8.58
CA ASN A 234 -11.83 6.82 -7.96
C ASN A 234 -11.55 5.89 -6.77
N GLU A 235 -10.51 5.07 -6.88
CA GLU A 235 -10.07 4.23 -5.76
C GLU A 235 -9.56 5.09 -4.61
N ALA A 236 -8.70 6.07 -4.90
CA ALA A 236 -8.16 6.99 -3.90
C ALA A 236 -9.28 7.79 -3.20
N GLU A 237 -10.18 8.41 -3.97
CA GLU A 237 -11.30 9.19 -3.43
C GLU A 237 -12.28 8.33 -2.62
N GLY A 238 -12.51 7.10 -3.09
CA GLY A 238 -13.45 6.19 -2.44
C GLY A 238 -12.93 5.54 -1.18
N LEU A 239 -11.64 5.35 -1.00
CA LEU A 239 -11.06 4.60 0.11
C LEU A 239 -10.29 5.45 1.12
N CYS A 240 -9.56 6.47 0.65
CA CYS A 240 -8.60 7.16 1.49
C CYS A 240 -9.25 8.30 2.28
N GLU A 241 -8.88 8.41 3.56
CA GLU A 241 -9.26 9.53 4.41
C GLU A 241 -8.33 10.72 4.18
N ARG A 242 -7.04 10.44 4.08
CA ARG A 242 -5.97 11.37 3.77
C ARG A 242 -5.10 10.79 2.67
N MET A 243 -4.46 11.65 1.91
CA MET A 243 -3.54 11.20 0.87
C MET A 243 -2.36 12.13 0.66
N ALA A 244 -1.26 11.55 0.23
CA ALA A 244 -0.10 12.22 -0.32
C ALA A 244 -0.15 12.15 -1.85
N ILE A 245 0.01 13.28 -2.52
CA ILE A 245 0.18 13.33 -3.98
C ILE A 245 1.68 13.36 -4.27
N LEU A 246 2.14 12.34 -4.98
CA LEU A 246 3.53 12.23 -5.42
C LEU A 246 3.64 12.52 -6.92
N ASP A 247 4.60 13.38 -7.26
CA ASP A 247 5.04 13.57 -8.62
C ASP A 247 6.57 13.59 -8.73
N ARG A 248 7.14 12.86 -9.68
CA ARG A 248 8.60 12.79 -9.95
C ARG A 248 9.44 12.59 -8.68
N GLY A 249 9.01 11.70 -7.81
CA GLY A 249 9.69 11.38 -6.56
C GLY A 249 9.48 12.37 -5.43
N ARG A 250 8.71 13.43 -5.60
CA ARG A 250 8.48 14.48 -4.60
C ARG A 250 7.05 14.49 -4.09
N LEU A 251 6.91 14.88 -2.83
CA LEU A 251 5.61 15.14 -2.22
C LEU A 251 5.13 16.52 -2.67
N VAL A 252 4.03 16.56 -3.45
CA VAL A 252 3.43 17.79 -3.97
C VAL A 252 2.37 18.34 -3.02
N ALA A 253 1.55 17.46 -2.46
CA ALA A 253 0.51 17.83 -1.50
C ALA A 253 0.19 16.68 -0.55
N LEU A 254 -0.31 17.03 0.64
CA LEU A 254 -0.76 16.09 1.66
C LEU A 254 -1.90 16.72 2.44
N ASP A 255 -3.09 16.10 2.38
CA ASP A 255 -4.26 16.52 3.13
C ASP A 255 -5.34 15.42 3.09
N THR A 256 -6.49 15.68 3.71
CA THR A 256 -7.72 14.93 3.44
C THR A 256 -8.15 15.11 1.98
N VAL A 257 -8.89 14.16 1.43
CA VAL A 257 -9.45 14.29 0.06
C VAL A 257 -10.27 15.57 -0.05
N ALA A 258 -11.13 15.82 0.93
CA ALA A 258 -11.95 17.04 0.98
C ALA A 258 -11.10 18.32 1.09
N GLY A 259 -10.02 18.30 1.88
CA GLY A 259 -9.09 19.42 2.03
C GLY A 259 -8.38 19.77 0.74
N LEU A 260 -7.87 18.76 0.00
CA LEU A 260 -7.25 18.93 -1.31
C LEU A 260 -8.23 19.55 -2.32
N LYS A 261 -9.45 19.01 -2.39
CA LYS A 261 -10.50 19.53 -3.27
C LYS A 261 -10.90 20.98 -2.90
N ALA A 262 -11.10 21.27 -1.62
CA ALA A 262 -11.45 22.61 -1.15
C ALA A 262 -10.36 23.67 -1.44
N ARG A 263 -9.10 23.29 -1.25
CA ARG A 263 -7.95 24.16 -1.59
C ARG A 263 -7.95 24.53 -3.06
N VAL A 264 -8.05 23.53 -3.95
CA VAL A 264 -8.02 23.76 -5.41
C VAL A 264 -9.29 24.48 -5.87
N ALA A 265 -10.45 24.19 -5.29
CA ALA A 265 -11.69 24.93 -5.55
C ALA A 265 -11.52 26.43 -5.29
N ALA A 266 -10.90 26.79 -4.16
CA ALA A 266 -10.62 28.19 -3.82
C ALA A 266 -9.64 28.86 -4.79
N GLU A 267 -8.61 28.14 -5.24
CA GLU A 267 -7.60 28.64 -6.18
C GLU A 267 -8.16 28.81 -7.61
N LEU A 268 -9.06 27.91 -8.03
CA LEU A 268 -9.67 27.93 -9.37
C LEU A 268 -10.95 28.78 -9.44
N GLY A 269 -11.53 29.19 -8.30
CA GLY A 269 -12.82 29.88 -8.23
C GLY A 269 -13.99 29.02 -8.74
N ARG A 270 -13.92 27.69 -8.55
CA ARG A 270 -14.91 26.68 -8.96
C ARG A 270 -15.32 25.84 -7.76
N ASP A 271 -16.59 25.44 -7.76
CA ASP A 271 -17.10 24.50 -6.75
C ASP A 271 -16.79 23.06 -7.16
N ASP A 272 -16.44 22.23 -6.15
CA ASP A 272 -16.26 20.77 -6.21
C ASP A 272 -15.43 20.22 -7.40
N PRO A 273 -14.13 20.53 -7.47
CA PRO A 273 -13.26 19.95 -8.49
C PRO A 273 -13.14 18.43 -8.28
N THR A 274 -12.99 17.68 -9.37
CA THR A 274 -12.66 16.25 -9.32
C THR A 274 -11.24 16.06 -8.78
N LEU A 275 -10.94 14.87 -8.26
CA LEU A 275 -9.57 14.56 -7.81
C LEU A 275 -8.56 14.60 -8.97
N GLU A 276 -9.02 14.33 -10.21
CA GLU A 276 -8.20 14.48 -11.43
C GLU A 276 -7.84 15.95 -11.70
N GLU A 277 -8.81 16.86 -11.60
CA GLU A 277 -8.56 18.30 -11.72
C GLU A 277 -7.61 18.80 -10.62
N VAL A 278 -7.76 18.29 -9.39
CA VAL A 278 -6.83 18.55 -8.29
C VAL A 278 -5.42 18.10 -8.64
N PHE A 279 -5.27 16.88 -9.15
CA PHE A 279 -3.97 16.34 -9.52
C PHE A 279 -3.31 17.18 -10.64
N ILE A 280 -4.05 17.46 -11.70
CA ILE A 280 -3.55 18.28 -12.83
C ILE A 280 -3.16 19.68 -12.36
N HIS A 281 -3.97 20.31 -11.51
CA HIS A 281 -3.67 21.65 -10.98
C HIS A 281 -2.37 21.65 -10.17
N LEU A 282 -2.15 20.65 -9.33
CA LEU A 282 -0.99 20.58 -8.44
C LEU A 282 0.29 20.11 -9.14
N THR A 283 0.20 19.27 -10.17
CA THR A 283 1.37 18.69 -10.87
C THR A 283 1.66 19.35 -12.22
N GLY A 284 0.69 20.10 -12.78
CA GLY A 284 0.77 20.75 -14.08
C GLY A 284 0.57 19.80 -15.27
N ARG A 285 0.19 18.55 -15.06
CA ARG A 285 0.01 17.53 -16.12
C ARG A 285 -1.01 16.45 -15.72
N PRO A 286 -1.70 15.85 -16.71
CA PRO A 286 -2.56 14.70 -16.46
C PRO A 286 -1.74 13.46 -16.05
N LEU A 287 -2.42 12.51 -15.43
CA LEU A 287 -1.78 11.31 -14.89
C LEU A 287 -1.27 10.38 -16.00
N ASP A 288 -2.01 10.29 -17.12
CA ASP A 288 -1.69 9.40 -18.25
C ASP A 288 -0.46 9.85 -19.05
N GLU A 289 -0.24 11.15 -19.22
CA GLU A 289 0.96 11.68 -19.92
C GLU A 289 2.26 11.40 -19.14
N ALA A 290 2.15 11.22 -17.83
CA ALA A 290 3.30 10.89 -17.02
C ALA A 290 3.79 9.43 -17.23
N ASP A 291 2.96 8.57 -17.78
CA ASP A 291 3.29 7.17 -18.07
C ASP A 291 4.11 7.03 -19.37
N GLU A 292 3.93 7.92 -20.34
CA GLU A 292 4.65 7.89 -21.61
C GLU A 292 6.12 8.35 -21.46
N GLU A 293 6.39 9.36 -20.63
CA GLU A 293 7.77 9.84 -20.36
C GLU A 293 8.65 8.78 -19.66
N SER A 294 8.04 7.85 -18.90
CA SER A 294 8.79 6.80 -18.23
C SER A 294 9.15 5.62 -19.15
N ALA A 295 8.44 5.43 -20.25
CA ALA A 295 8.66 4.37 -21.23
C ALA A 295 9.78 4.68 -22.23
N ASP A 296 10.06 5.95 -22.50
CA ASP A 296 11.13 6.38 -23.42
C ASP A 296 12.53 6.44 -22.78
N ASP A 297 12.63 6.22 -21.46
CA ASP A 297 13.90 6.26 -20.70
C ASP A 297 14.49 4.88 -20.39
N ASP A 298 13.85 3.75 -20.75
CA ASP A 298 14.32 2.37 -20.64
C ASP A 298 14.93 1.88 -21.96
#